data_91a86b1535194ae33ace70af16ae52e9
#
_entry.id   91a86b1535194ae33ace70af16ae52e9
#
_cell.length_a   1.000
_cell.length_b   1.000
_cell.length_c   1.000
_cell.angle_alpha   90.00
_cell.angle_beta   90.00
_cell.angle_gamma   90.00
#
_symmetry.space_group_name_H-M   'P 1'
#
loop_
_entity.id
_entity.type
_entity.pdbx_description
1 polymer ?
#
loop_
_entity_poly.entity_id
_entity_poly.type
_entity_poly.pdbx_seq_one_letter_code
_entity_poly.pdbx_strand_id
1 'polypeptide(L)'
;MSTMKIPDQFLYVKNRSLDECIAECTSNCSCMAYAYSTMRTNAIDEDDTRCLLWIGDLIDTEKFIGQGENLYIRVNGLSDKNRKSNVLKITLPVVSSLLIIICVCLAWICSFGGKQRNKKIWKKLMSGTSSTSIELRDGNLKYPFINFQEIVLATNNFSNSNMLGHGGFGNVYKATLEDGTEFAVKRLSKGSGQGELEFRNEVILIAKLQHKNLVRLLGFCIHGDEKLLIYEYLPNKSLDAMLFDATRKSMLDWPIRFEITKGVARGLLYLHQDSRLKIIHMDLKASNILLDAEMSPKISDFGMARIFGSNQQQENTNRVVGTYGYMPPEYVLKGVFSVKSDV
;
A
#
# COMPACT_ATOMS: atom_id res chain seq x y z
N MET A 1 1.13 -22.05 31.74
CA MET A 1 1.00 -20.60 31.48
C MET A 1 0.77 -19.90 32.79
N SER A 2 1.56 -18.93 33.16
CA SER A 2 1.50 -18.21 34.43
C SER A 2 0.74 -16.89 34.25
N THR A 3 0.00 -16.46 35.31
CA THR A 3 -0.72 -15.19 35.35
C THR A 3 -1.76 -15.00 34.25
N MET A 4 -2.71 -15.92 34.16
CA MET A 4 -3.83 -15.85 33.22
C MET A 4 -5.13 -15.48 33.96
N LYS A 5 -6.03 -14.74 33.28
CA LYS A 5 -7.43 -14.63 33.71
C LYS A 5 -8.03 -16.02 33.62
N ILE A 6 -8.78 -16.39 34.68
CA ILE A 6 -9.52 -17.67 34.69
C ILE A 6 -10.62 -17.58 33.62
N PRO A 7 -10.63 -18.49 32.59
CA PRO A 7 -11.68 -18.50 31.58
C PRO A 7 -13.06 -18.78 32.21
N ASP A 8 -14.10 -18.23 31.61
CA ASP A 8 -15.48 -18.51 32.02
C ASP A 8 -15.88 -19.97 31.71
N GLN A 9 -16.94 -20.47 32.38
CA GLN A 9 -17.50 -21.82 32.24
C GLN A 9 -16.56 -22.96 32.67
N PHE A 10 -16.13 -22.95 33.93
CA PHE A 10 -15.37 -24.04 34.52
C PHE A 10 -16.23 -24.95 35.39
N LEU A 11 -15.82 -26.23 35.51
CA LEU A 11 -16.36 -27.16 36.51
C LEU A 11 -15.54 -27.04 37.80
N TYR A 12 -16.21 -26.77 38.92
CA TYR A 12 -15.57 -26.59 40.20
C TYR A 12 -15.63 -27.85 41.03
N VAL A 13 -14.47 -28.38 41.48
CA VAL A 13 -14.34 -29.54 42.34
C VAL A 13 -13.64 -29.14 43.62
N LYS A 14 -14.34 -29.37 44.76
CA LYS A 14 -13.85 -29.04 46.12
C LYS A 14 -13.01 -30.15 46.71
N ASN A 15 -12.13 -29.80 47.66
CA ASN A 15 -11.37 -30.72 48.51
C ASN A 15 -10.56 -31.74 47.69
N ARG A 16 -9.79 -31.24 46.67
CA ARG A 16 -8.87 -32.06 45.88
C ARG A 16 -7.45 -31.56 46.07
N SER A 17 -6.49 -32.49 46.17
CA SER A 17 -5.07 -32.18 46.03
C SER A 17 -4.72 -31.83 44.59
N LEU A 18 -3.56 -31.23 44.37
CA LEU A 18 -3.08 -30.91 42.99
C LEU A 18 -2.99 -32.19 42.13
N ASP A 19 -2.47 -33.29 42.71
CA ASP A 19 -2.33 -34.55 41.98
C ASP A 19 -3.65 -35.18 41.59
N GLU A 20 -4.66 -35.09 42.49
CA GLU A 20 -6.03 -35.50 42.20
C GLU A 20 -6.70 -34.63 41.12
N CYS A 21 -6.45 -33.33 41.15
CA CYS A 21 -6.91 -32.41 40.11
C CYS A 21 -6.33 -32.73 38.74
N ILE A 22 -5.04 -33.04 38.67
CA ILE A 22 -4.36 -33.52 37.46
C ILE A 22 -4.96 -34.86 37.00
N ALA A 23 -5.15 -35.81 37.89
CA ALA A 23 -5.69 -37.11 37.56
C ALA A 23 -7.12 -37.00 37.03
N GLU A 24 -7.96 -36.15 37.58
CA GLU A 24 -9.34 -35.88 37.15
C GLU A 24 -9.39 -35.34 35.73
N CYS A 25 -8.53 -34.34 35.39
CA CYS A 25 -8.43 -33.81 34.04
C CYS A 25 -7.81 -34.82 33.05
N THR A 26 -6.83 -35.60 33.49
CA THR A 26 -6.17 -36.59 32.59
C THR A 26 -7.05 -37.78 32.28
N SER A 27 -7.89 -38.21 33.23
CA SER A 27 -8.84 -39.32 33.02
C SER A 27 -10.05 -38.93 32.17
N ASN A 28 -10.38 -37.65 32.09
CA ASN A 28 -11.46 -37.15 31.23
C ASN A 28 -10.91 -36.68 29.86
N CYS A 29 -11.24 -37.42 28.80
CA CYS A 29 -10.79 -37.07 27.42
C CYS A 29 -11.29 -35.71 26.93
N SER A 30 -12.37 -35.19 27.49
CA SER A 30 -12.92 -33.87 27.13
C SER A 30 -12.32 -32.74 27.95
N CYS A 31 -11.44 -33.00 28.93
CA CYS A 31 -10.80 -31.95 29.72
C CYS A 31 -9.66 -31.34 28.87
N MET A 32 -9.78 -30.03 28.61
CA MET A 32 -8.83 -29.25 27.82
C MET A 32 -7.81 -28.51 28.69
N ALA A 33 -8.21 -28.09 29.90
CA ALA A 33 -7.33 -27.39 30.82
C ALA A 33 -7.78 -27.57 32.27
N TYR A 34 -6.85 -27.32 33.21
CA TYR A 34 -7.15 -27.20 34.65
C TYR A 34 -6.37 -26.07 35.29
N ALA A 35 -6.91 -25.54 36.39
CA ALA A 35 -6.18 -24.63 37.28
C ALA A 35 -6.40 -25.07 38.74
N TYR A 36 -5.38 -24.82 39.56
CA TYR A 36 -5.41 -25.20 40.96
C TYR A 36 -5.01 -24.00 41.80
N SER A 37 -5.86 -23.64 42.77
CA SER A 37 -5.67 -22.52 43.67
C SER A 37 -5.86 -22.92 45.13
N THR A 38 -4.97 -22.39 45.99
CA THR A 38 -5.10 -22.45 47.43
C THR A 38 -5.44 -21.06 47.96
N MET A 39 -6.66 -20.79 48.34
CA MET A 39 -7.00 -19.54 49.03
C MET A 39 -6.66 -19.67 50.52
N ARG A 40 -5.73 -18.86 51.02
CA ARG A 40 -5.56 -18.61 52.44
C ARG A 40 -6.63 -17.58 52.90
N THR A 41 -7.71 -18.05 53.47
CA THR A 41 -8.60 -17.18 54.24
C THR A 41 -8.07 -17.07 55.67
N ASN A 42 -7.96 -15.84 56.19
CA ASN A 42 -7.53 -15.56 57.58
C ASN A 42 -8.61 -15.92 58.63
N ALA A 43 -9.31 -17.02 58.48
CA ALA A 43 -10.27 -17.53 59.48
C ALA A 43 -10.13 -19.04 59.54
N ILE A 44 -9.57 -19.45 60.67
CA ILE A 44 -9.66 -20.76 61.37
C ILE A 44 -10.18 -21.93 60.51
N ASP A 45 -9.24 -22.90 60.25
CA ASP A 45 -9.46 -24.30 59.86
C ASP A 45 -10.50 -24.60 58.76
N GLU A 46 -10.08 -24.39 57.52
CA GLU A 46 -10.40 -25.29 56.39
C GLU A 46 -9.51 -24.92 55.21
N ASP A 47 -8.64 -25.85 54.81
CA ASP A 47 -7.90 -25.78 53.53
C ASP A 47 -8.91 -25.91 52.36
N ASP A 48 -9.49 -24.81 51.93
CA ASP A 48 -10.40 -24.79 50.77
C ASP A 48 -9.57 -24.80 49.47
N THR A 49 -9.11 -26.00 49.14
CA THR A 49 -8.38 -26.24 47.87
C THR A 49 -9.36 -26.31 46.70
N ARG A 50 -9.10 -25.56 45.66
CA ARG A 50 -9.99 -25.40 44.49
C ARG A 50 -9.36 -25.98 43.26
N CYS A 51 -9.99 -27.02 42.70
CA CYS A 51 -9.67 -27.57 41.38
C CYS A 51 -10.70 -27.08 40.37
N LEU A 52 -10.23 -26.39 39.33
CA LEU A 52 -11.04 -25.86 38.25
C LEU A 52 -10.73 -26.63 36.95
N LEU A 53 -11.73 -27.20 36.34
CA LEU A 53 -11.61 -28.01 35.12
C LEU A 53 -12.41 -27.39 33.99
N TRP A 54 -11.81 -27.31 32.80
CA TRP A 54 -12.47 -26.85 31.58
C TRP A 54 -12.72 -28.02 30.64
N ILE A 55 -14.01 -28.25 30.36
CA ILE A 55 -14.48 -29.30 29.46
C ILE A 55 -15.01 -28.60 28.19
N GLY A 56 -14.25 -28.64 27.10
CA GLY A 56 -14.55 -27.92 25.85
C GLY A 56 -13.67 -26.71 25.61
N ASP A 57 -14.07 -25.81 24.71
CA ASP A 57 -13.27 -24.69 24.25
C ASP A 57 -13.00 -23.65 25.37
N LEU A 58 -11.77 -23.19 25.45
CA LEU A 58 -11.36 -22.12 26.35
C LEU A 58 -11.76 -20.78 25.76
N ILE A 59 -12.82 -20.19 26.26
CA ILE A 59 -13.31 -18.89 25.82
C ILE A 59 -12.81 -17.81 26.79
N ASP A 60 -12.38 -16.65 26.26
CA ASP A 60 -11.97 -15.47 27.02
C ASP A 60 -10.70 -15.65 27.88
N THR A 61 -9.65 -16.19 27.28
CA THR A 61 -8.32 -16.29 27.91
C THR A 61 -7.51 -15.02 27.64
N GLU A 62 -7.17 -14.26 28.70
CA GLU A 62 -6.35 -13.06 28.64
C GLU A 62 -5.17 -13.15 29.62
N LYS A 63 -4.00 -12.66 29.19
CA LYS A 63 -2.81 -12.63 30.03
C LYS A 63 -2.82 -11.39 30.92
N PHE A 64 -2.85 -11.57 32.23
CA PHE A 64 -2.79 -10.46 33.19
C PHE A 64 -1.35 -10.09 33.55
N ILE A 65 -1.09 -8.78 33.65
CA ILE A 65 0.16 -8.26 34.23
C ILE A 65 -0.12 -8.01 35.70
N GLY A 66 0.15 -9.00 36.57
CA GLY A 66 -0.10 -8.91 37.99
C GLY A 66 -0.40 -10.25 38.66
N GLN A 67 -1.30 -10.28 39.61
CA GLN A 67 -1.70 -11.51 40.30
C GLN A 67 -2.70 -12.30 39.46
N GLY A 68 -2.29 -13.45 38.93
CA GLY A 68 -3.14 -14.40 38.22
C GLY A 68 -2.74 -15.82 38.57
N GLU A 69 -3.65 -16.78 38.36
CA GLU A 69 -3.40 -18.20 38.63
C GLU A 69 -2.73 -18.91 37.45
N ASN A 70 -2.10 -20.07 37.72
CA ASN A 70 -1.49 -20.88 36.67
C ASN A 70 -2.54 -21.75 36.01
N LEU A 71 -2.75 -21.53 34.70
CA LEU A 71 -3.57 -22.37 33.84
C LEU A 71 -2.72 -23.43 33.15
N TYR A 72 -3.05 -24.70 33.31
CA TYR A 72 -2.39 -25.86 32.70
C TYR A 72 -3.27 -26.39 31.56
N ILE A 73 -2.76 -26.32 30.32
CA ILE A 73 -3.48 -26.73 29.12
C ILE A 73 -2.96 -28.09 28.66
N ARG A 74 -3.88 -29.00 28.36
CA ARG A 74 -3.55 -30.30 27.81
C ARG A 74 -3.08 -30.17 26.36
N VAL A 75 -1.80 -30.49 26.12
CA VAL A 75 -1.24 -30.56 24.77
C VAL A 75 -1.15 -32.04 24.40
N ASN A 76 -1.74 -32.40 23.25
CA ASN A 76 -1.62 -33.79 22.74
C ASN A 76 -0.14 -34.08 22.47
N GLY A 77 0.43 -34.93 23.31
CA GLY A 77 1.83 -35.31 23.22
C GLY A 77 2.15 -36.03 21.93
N LEU A 78 3.18 -35.60 21.26
CA LEU A 78 3.89 -36.37 20.23
C LEU A 78 4.42 -37.67 20.86
N SER A 79 3.75 -38.77 20.51
CA SER A 79 4.21 -40.11 20.89
C SER A 79 5.60 -40.38 20.28
N ASP A 80 6.60 -40.54 21.14
CA ASP A 80 7.92 -41.07 20.77
C ASP A 80 7.72 -42.48 20.22
N LYS A 81 7.84 -42.66 18.92
CA LYS A 81 7.94 -44.01 18.32
C LYS A 81 9.17 -44.11 17.42
N ASN A 82 10.13 -44.83 17.98
CA ASN A 82 11.09 -45.69 17.29
C ASN A 82 12.08 -45.05 16.29
N ARG A 83 13.28 -44.86 16.82
CA ARG A 83 14.57 -44.83 16.12
C ARG A 83 14.78 -46.10 15.31
N LYS A 84 14.43 -46.12 14.02
CA LYS A 84 15.03 -46.99 13.01
C LYS A 84 15.59 -46.11 11.90
N SER A 85 16.90 -46.23 11.75
CA SER A 85 17.78 -45.68 10.73
C SER A 85 17.11 -45.65 9.33
N ASN A 86 16.93 -44.47 8.81
CA ASN A 86 16.63 -44.28 7.38
C ASN A 86 17.36 -43.02 6.90
N VAL A 87 18.56 -43.23 6.37
CA VAL A 87 19.35 -42.21 5.69
C VAL A 87 18.52 -41.49 4.61
N LEU A 88 17.58 -42.21 3.98
CA LEU A 88 16.67 -41.66 2.99
C LEU A 88 15.65 -40.62 3.56
N LYS A 89 15.30 -40.72 4.86
CA LYS A 89 14.34 -39.79 5.49
C LYS A 89 14.98 -38.47 5.92
N ILE A 90 16.32 -38.40 5.99
CA ILE A 90 17.05 -37.18 6.32
C ILE A 90 17.49 -36.46 5.04
N THR A 91 17.86 -37.19 3.99
CA THR A 91 18.33 -36.58 2.73
C THR A 91 17.19 -35.93 1.92
N LEU A 92 16.00 -36.51 1.92
CA LEU A 92 14.85 -35.95 1.17
C LEU A 92 14.41 -34.55 1.67
N PRO A 93 14.21 -34.31 2.98
CA PRO A 93 13.84 -32.97 3.46
C PRO A 93 15.00 -31.96 3.34
N VAL A 94 16.26 -32.39 3.42
CA VAL A 94 17.41 -31.48 3.23
C VAL A 94 17.50 -31.04 1.76
N VAL A 95 17.33 -31.94 0.80
CA VAL A 95 17.34 -31.60 -0.64
C VAL A 95 16.13 -30.74 -1.00
N SER A 96 14.94 -31.04 -0.47
CA SER A 96 13.75 -30.23 -0.72
C SER A 96 13.85 -28.82 -0.11
N SER A 97 14.42 -28.67 1.08
CA SER A 97 14.65 -27.37 1.70
C SER A 97 15.69 -26.54 0.95
N LEU A 98 16.75 -27.16 0.45
CA LEU A 98 17.75 -26.51 -0.41
C LEU A 98 17.13 -26.04 -1.73
N LEU A 99 16.29 -26.85 -2.38
CA LEU A 99 15.57 -26.46 -3.60
C LEU A 99 14.60 -25.28 -3.35
N ILE A 100 13.88 -25.30 -2.24
CA ILE A 100 12.98 -24.19 -1.86
C ILE A 100 13.78 -22.92 -1.62
N ILE A 101 14.91 -22.99 -0.91
CA ILE A 101 15.79 -21.84 -0.68
C ILE A 101 16.34 -21.31 -2.01
N ILE A 102 16.78 -22.18 -2.92
CA ILE A 102 17.26 -21.79 -4.26
C ILE A 102 16.14 -21.12 -5.05
N CYS A 103 14.92 -21.68 -5.06
CA CYS A 103 13.76 -21.08 -5.74
C CYS A 103 13.39 -19.70 -5.13
N VAL A 104 13.41 -19.58 -3.82
CA VAL A 104 13.17 -18.29 -3.13
C VAL A 104 14.29 -17.29 -3.45
N CYS A 105 15.55 -17.72 -3.45
CA CYS A 105 16.67 -16.87 -3.83
C CYS A 105 16.60 -16.45 -5.30
N LEU A 106 16.24 -17.35 -6.21
CA LEU A 106 16.05 -17.03 -7.64
C LEU A 106 14.86 -16.08 -7.84
N ALA A 107 13.73 -16.32 -7.18
CA ALA A 107 12.59 -15.42 -7.19
C ALA A 107 12.95 -14.05 -6.59
N TRP A 108 13.76 -14.03 -5.54
CA TRP A 108 14.30 -12.79 -4.94
C TRP A 108 15.24 -12.05 -5.89
N ILE A 109 16.16 -12.75 -6.52
CA ILE A 109 17.11 -12.20 -7.52
C ILE A 109 16.33 -11.67 -8.73
N CYS A 110 15.32 -12.39 -9.23
CA CYS A 110 14.46 -11.91 -10.32
C CYS A 110 13.61 -10.69 -9.90
N SER A 111 13.07 -10.68 -8.69
CA SER A 111 12.27 -9.56 -8.18
C SER A 111 13.12 -8.33 -7.83
N PHE A 112 14.33 -8.53 -7.28
CA PHE A 112 15.25 -7.44 -6.92
C PHE A 112 16.19 -7.05 -8.06
N GLY A 113 16.57 -7.98 -8.94
CA GLY A 113 17.41 -7.71 -10.11
C GLY A 113 16.76 -6.73 -11.06
N GLY A 114 15.45 -6.83 -11.29
CA GLY A 114 14.68 -5.86 -12.06
C GLY A 114 14.67 -4.46 -11.44
N LYS A 115 14.48 -4.37 -10.11
CA LYS A 115 14.51 -3.08 -9.39
C LYS A 115 15.90 -2.42 -9.34
N GLN A 116 16.97 -3.19 -9.22
CA GLN A 116 18.33 -2.64 -9.20
C GLN A 116 18.84 -2.25 -10.60
N ARG A 117 18.42 -2.97 -11.64
CA ARG A 117 18.76 -2.67 -13.03
C ARG A 117 18.14 -1.32 -13.44
N ASN A 118 16.87 -1.11 -13.12
CA ASN A 118 16.21 0.18 -13.34
C ASN A 118 16.89 1.33 -12.57
N LYS A 119 17.35 1.13 -11.32
CA LYS A 119 18.10 2.15 -10.57
C LYS A 119 19.45 2.50 -11.22
N LYS A 120 20.16 1.55 -11.81
CA LYS A 120 21.45 1.80 -12.49
C LYS A 120 21.26 2.59 -13.79
N ILE A 121 20.21 2.29 -14.55
CA ILE A 121 19.91 2.96 -15.81
C ILE A 121 19.44 4.39 -15.56
N TRP A 122 18.52 4.59 -14.62
CA TRP A 122 18.14 5.93 -14.20
C TRP A 122 19.33 6.73 -13.66
N LYS A 123 20.25 6.10 -12.95
CA LYS A 123 21.49 6.72 -12.50
C LYS A 123 22.42 7.10 -13.65
N LYS A 124 22.43 6.33 -14.74
CA LYS A 124 23.19 6.63 -15.98
C LYS A 124 22.56 7.76 -16.79
N LEU A 125 21.23 7.78 -16.93
CA LEU A 125 20.46 8.90 -17.51
C LEU A 125 20.65 10.21 -16.72
N MET A 126 20.81 10.12 -15.40
CA MET A 126 21.09 11.26 -14.53
C MET A 126 22.55 11.71 -14.52
N SER A 127 23.48 10.86 -14.95
CA SER A 127 24.93 11.12 -14.87
C SER A 127 25.50 11.81 -16.11
N GLY A 128 24.71 11.92 -17.16
CA GLY A 128 25.11 12.58 -18.41
C GLY A 128 24.80 14.07 -18.37
N THR A 129 25.78 14.86 -18.03
CA THR A 129 25.96 16.29 -18.31
C THR A 129 25.16 17.32 -17.50
N SER A 130 25.90 18.17 -16.81
CA SER A 130 25.59 19.50 -16.27
C SER A 130 24.39 19.62 -15.34
N SER A 131 24.74 19.67 -14.08
CA SER A 131 23.92 20.12 -12.93
C SER A 131 23.31 21.50 -13.17
N THR A 132 22.18 21.58 -13.84
CA THR A 132 21.30 22.71 -13.69
C THR A 132 20.18 22.24 -12.76
N SER A 133 20.49 22.20 -11.46
CA SER A 133 19.46 22.11 -10.42
C SER A 133 18.68 23.40 -10.48
N ILE A 134 17.45 23.35 -10.97
CA ILE A 134 16.52 24.45 -10.76
C ILE A 134 16.24 24.46 -9.26
N GLU A 135 16.84 25.41 -8.55
CA GLU A 135 16.45 25.79 -7.21
C GLU A 135 15.01 26.33 -7.26
N LEU A 136 14.05 25.44 -7.25
CA LEU A 136 12.72 25.81 -6.80
C LEU A 136 12.90 26.24 -5.36
N ARG A 137 12.50 27.46 -5.00
CA ARG A 137 12.67 28.22 -3.78
C ARG A 137 12.51 27.48 -2.43
N ASP A 138 12.39 26.18 -2.46
CA ASP A 138 12.26 25.26 -1.32
C ASP A 138 13.42 24.24 -1.38
N GLY A 139 14.62 24.70 -0.99
CA GLY A 139 15.89 24.01 -1.14
C GLY A 139 15.90 22.62 -0.55
N ASN A 140 15.71 21.59 -1.36
CA ASN A 140 16.27 20.22 -1.21
C ASN A 140 15.61 19.15 -2.09
N LEU A 141 14.83 19.49 -3.10
CA LEU A 141 14.28 18.50 -4.04
C LEU A 141 15.23 18.30 -5.23
N LYS A 142 16.12 17.33 -5.13
CA LYS A 142 16.92 16.84 -6.26
C LYS A 142 16.09 15.87 -7.08
N TYR A 143 15.30 16.38 -8.05
CA TYR A 143 14.71 15.55 -9.09
C TYR A 143 15.67 15.37 -10.25
N PRO A 144 15.68 14.19 -10.86
CA PRO A 144 16.50 13.96 -12.04
C PRO A 144 16.01 14.82 -13.20
N PHE A 145 16.91 15.66 -13.69
CA PHE A 145 16.77 16.30 -14.99
C PHE A 145 17.10 15.28 -16.08
N ILE A 146 16.19 15.06 -17.01
CA ILE A 146 16.39 14.15 -18.15
C ILE A 146 16.70 14.98 -19.37
N ASN A 147 17.70 14.54 -20.15
CA ASN A 147 18.13 15.23 -21.36
C ASN A 147 17.00 15.22 -22.41
N PHE A 148 16.71 16.39 -23.00
CA PHE A 148 15.67 16.54 -24.02
C PHE A 148 15.89 15.62 -25.22
N GLN A 149 17.13 15.49 -25.70
CA GLN A 149 17.44 14.65 -26.88
C GLN A 149 17.15 13.15 -26.61
N GLU A 150 17.41 12.68 -25.39
CA GLU A 150 17.08 11.30 -25.01
C GLU A 150 15.57 11.06 -25.02
N ILE A 151 14.78 12.05 -24.59
CA ILE A 151 13.31 11.99 -24.64
C ILE A 151 12.83 12.00 -26.11
N VAL A 152 13.42 12.84 -26.97
CA VAL A 152 13.09 12.90 -28.38
C VAL A 152 13.34 11.53 -29.06
N LEU A 153 14.49 10.91 -28.81
CA LEU A 153 14.80 9.58 -29.30
C LEU A 153 13.83 8.52 -28.74
N ALA A 154 13.64 8.47 -27.45
CA ALA A 154 12.78 7.49 -26.79
C ALA A 154 11.31 7.58 -27.21
N THR A 155 10.84 8.77 -27.61
CA THR A 155 9.46 9.00 -28.11
C THR A 155 9.36 8.91 -29.63
N ASN A 156 10.44 8.59 -30.33
CA ASN A 156 10.53 8.66 -31.79
C ASN A 156 10.08 10.04 -32.33
N ASN A 157 10.71 11.09 -31.81
CA ASN A 157 10.40 12.49 -32.12
C ASN A 157 8.92 12.85 -31.85
N PHE A 158 8.38 12.41 -30.71
CA PHE A 158 6.98 12.60 -30.34
C PHE A 158 6.01 12.11 -31.42
N SER A 159 6.31 10.94 -32.00
CA SER A 159 5.48 10.34 -33.05
C SER A 159 4.05 10.07 -32.58
N ASN A 160 3.10 10.29 -33.48
CA ASN A 160 1.70 9.95 -33.23
C ASN A 160 1.48 8.46 -32.95
N SER A 161 2.34 7.57 -33.47
CA SER A 161 2.29 6.13 -33.16
C SER A 161 2.55 5.83 -31.68
N ASN A 162 3.26 6.70 -30.99
CA ASN A 162 3.60 6.60 -29.59
C ASN A 162 2.65 7.45 -28.70
N MET A 163 1.65 8.10 -29.28
CA MET A 163 0.70 8.91 -28.52
C MET A 163 -0.20 8.02 -27.66
N LEU A 164 -0.20 8.25 -26.36
CA LEU A 164 -1.06 7.58 -25.37
C LEU A 164 -2.37 8.31 -25.13
N GLY A 165 -2.32 9.66 -25.23
CA GLY A 165 -3.48 10.51 -25.00
C GLY A 165 -3.23 11.95 -25.45
N HIS A 166 -4.34 12.65 -25.69
CA HIS A 166 -4.37 14.08 -26.06
C HIS A 166 -5.39 14.77 -25.15
N GLY A 167 -5.02 15.89 -24.58
CA GLY A 167 -5.93 16.65 -23.68
C GLY A 167 -5.62 18.14 -23.64
N GLY A 168 -6.42 18.92 -22.93
CA GLY A 168 -6.26 20.36 -22.78
C GLY A 168 -4.90 20.78 -22.19
N PHE A 169 -4.24 19.89 -21.46
CA PHE A 169 -2.96 20.14 -20.80
C PHE A 169 -1.74 19.72 -21.64
N GLY A 170 -1.96 19.13 -22.81
CA GLY A 170 -0.90 18.68 -23.72
C GLY A 170 -1.07 17.23 -24.14
N ASN A 171 -0.04 16.71 -24.80
CA ASN A 171 -0.01 15.37 -25.35
C ASN A 171 0.84 14.45 -24.46
N VAL A 172 0.40 13.21 -24.29
CA VAL A 172 1.15 12.18 -23.58
C VAL A 172 1.66 11.14 -24.56
N TYR A 173 2.94 10.82 -24.48
CA TYR A 173 3.61 9.87 -25.37
C TYR A 173 4.22 8.72 -24.56
N LYS A 174 4.18 7.53 -25.14
CA LYS A 174 5.00 6.41 -24.69
C LYS A 174 6.43 6.64 -25.12
N ALA A 175 7.35 6.46 -24.23
CA ALA A 175 8.77 6.50 -24.50
C ALA A 175 9.40 5.13 -24.16
N THR A 176 10.28 4.65 -25.01
CA THR A 176 10.99 3.38 -24.81
C THR A 176 12.48 3.62 -25.03
N LEU A 177 13.29 3.31 -24.02
CA LEU A 177 14.74 3.39 -24.10
C LEU A 177 15.30 2.17 -24.86
N GLU A 178 16.56 2.25 -25.26
CA GLU A 178 17.27 1.17 -25.98
C GLU A 178 17.29 -0.16 -25.21
N ASP A 179 17.23 -0.11 -23.89
CA ASP A 179 17.20 -1.28 -23.03
C ASP A 179 15.78 -1.85 -22.79
N GLY A 180 14.78 -1.29 -23.47
CA GLY A 180 13.37 -1.68 -23.34
C GLY A 180 12.64 -1.06 -22.16
N THR A 181 13.26 -0.16 -21.38
CA THR A 181 12.58 0.56 -20.28
C THR A 181 11.53 1.51 -20.83
N GLU A 182 10.29 1.39 -20.35
CA GLU A 182 9.15 2.19 -20.79
C GLU A 182 8.78 3.25 -19.75
N PHE A 183 8.41 4.43 -20.24
CA PHE A 183 7.89 5.54 -19.42
C PHE A 183 6.91 6.39 -20.25
N ALA A 184 6.15 7.25 -19.57
CA ALA A 184 5.22 8.17 -20.20
C ALA A 184 5.77 9.59 -20.14
N VAL A 185 5.64 10.33 -21.22
CA VAL A 185 6.07 11.73 -21.34
C VAL A 185 4.87 12.60 -21.63
N LYS A 186 4.50 13.47 -20.68
CA LYS A 186 3.49 14.52 -20.87
C LYS A 186 4.20 15.77 -21.39
N ARG A 187 3.96 16.13 -22.65
CA ARG A 187 4.46 17.34 -23.28
C ARG A 187 3.42 18.43 -23.15
N LEU A 188 3.70 19.44 -22.35
CA LEU A 188 2.75 20.50 -22.07
C LEU A 188 2.58 21.44 -23.25
N SER A 189 1.38 22.03 -23.40
CA SER A 189 1.07 22.96 -24.46
C SER A 189 1.88 24.24 -24.33
N LYS A 190 2.50 24.68 -25.43
CA LYS A 190 3.31 25.90 -25.47
C LYS A 190 2.45 27.15 -25.31
N GLY A 191 3.00 28.14 -24.63
CA GLY A 191 2.47 29.52 -24.64
C GLY A 191 1.23 29.78 -23.78
N SER A 192 0.72 28.78 -23.04
CA SER A 192 -0.36 29.04 -22.07
C SER A 192 0.23 29.33 -20.68
N GLY A 193 -0.06 30.50 -20.10
CA GLY A 193 0.30 30.79 -18.70
C GLY A 193 -0.26 29.77 -17.73
N GLN A 194 -1.29 29.04 -18.14
CA GLN A 194 -1.85 27.92 -17.42
C GLN A 194 -0.92 26.70 -17.39
N GLY A 195 -0.30 26.36 -18.53
CA GLY A 195 0.63 25.24 -18.61
C GLY A 195 1.88 25.40 -17.71
N GLU A 196 2.31 26.64 -17.48
CA GLU A 196 3.40 26.92 -16.54
C GLU A 196 3.00 26.67 -15.08
N LEU A 197 1.83 27.13 -14.69
CA LEU A 197 1.29 26.91 -13.35
C LEU A 197 1.08 25.42 -13.08
N GLU A 198 0.54 24.69 -14.04
CA GLU A 198 0.33 23.24 -13.97
C GLU A 198 1.64 22.48 -13.85
N PHE A 199 2.62 22.83 -14.69
CA PHE A 199 3.97 22.24 -14.61
C PHE A 199 4.58 22.43 -13.21
N ARG A 200 4.51 23.66 -12.68
CA ARG A 200 5.04 23.95 -11.34
C ARG A 200 4.29 23.18 -10.27
N ASN A 201 2.96 23.13 -10.33
CA ASN A 201 2.15 22.37 -9.39
C ASN A 201 2.50 20.88 -9.43
N GLU A 202 2.54 20.28 -10.61
CA GLU A 202 2.86 18.85 -10.73
C GLU A 202 4.27 18.54 -10.21
N VAL A 203 5.27 19.35 -10.55
CA VAL A 203 6.63 19.15 -10.05
C VAL A 203 6.71 19.31 -8.54
N ILE A 204 6.09 20.34 -7.96
CA ILE A 204 6.17 20.61 -6.52
C ILE A 204 5.37 19.58 -5.69
N LEU A 205 4.17 19.23 -6.15
CA LEU A 205 3.25 18.39 -5.37
C LEU A 205 3.61 16.91 -5.51
N ILE A 206 3.66 16.42 -6.73
CA ILE A 206 3.92 14.98 -6.98
C ILE A 206 5.31 14.57 -6.51
N ALA A 207 6.25 15.50 -6.55
CA ALA A 207 7.59 15.29 -6.04
C ALA A 207 7.64 14.93 -4.55
N LYS A 208 6.68 15.42 -3.79
CA LYS A 208 6.58 15.21 -2.33
C LYS A 208 5.65 14.04 -1.97
N LEU A 209 4.95 13.47 -2.95
CA LEU A 209 3.97 12.43 -2.77
C LEU A 209 4.49 11.06 -3.23
N GLN A 210 4.41 10.07 -2.37
CA GLN A 210 4.75 8.69 -2.69
C GLN A 210 3.70 7.75 -2.12
N HIS A 211 2.84 7.23 -2.97
CA HIS A 211 1.82 6.27 -2.58
C HIS A 211 1.53 5.31 -3.74
N LYS A 212 1.18 4.06 -3.43
CA LYS A 212 0.93 3.02 -4.44
C LYS A 212 -0.23 3.35 -5.39
N ASN A 213 -1.21 4.12 -4.92
CA ASN A 213 -2.36 4.55 -5.69
C ASN A 213 -2.23 5.97 -6.25
N LEU A 214 -1.02 6.50 -6.36
CA LEU A 214 -0.69 7.74 -7.06
C LEU A 214 0.32 7.44 -8.17
N VAL A 215 0.19 8.13 -9.31
CA VAL A 215 1.16 8.04 -10.41
C VAL A 215 2.48 8.66 -9.96
N ARG A 216 3.56 7.95 -10.22
CA ARG A 216 4.89 8.39 -9.83
C ARG A 216 5.51 9.27 -10.91
N LEU A 217 5.91 10.49 -10.54
CA LEU A 217 6.79 11.33 -11.35
C LEU A 217 8.21 10.78 -11.28
N LEU A 218 8.83 10.51 -12.43
CA LEU A 218 10.19 10.01 -12.56
C LEU A 218 11.19 11.14 -12.76
N GLY A 219 10.75 12.24 -13.37
CA GLY A 219 11.58 13.40 -13.65
C GLY A 219 10.84 14.44 -14.47
N PHE A 220 11.57 15.47 -14.85
CA PHE A 220 11.08 16.49 -15.76
C PHE A 220 12.20 16.99 -16.69
N CYS A 221 11.81 17.65 -17.78
CA CYS A 221 12.75 18.29 -18.69
C CYS A 221 12.23 19.70 -19.05
N ILE A 222 13.14 20.67 -19.08
CA ILE A 222 12.89 22.01 -19.59
C ILE A 222 13.95 22.25 -20.68
N HIS A 223 13.50 22.52 -21.90
CA HIS A 223 14.39 22.82 -23.04
C HIS A 223 13.80 23.95 -23.88
N GLY A 224 14.34 25.15 -23.75
CA GLY A 224 13.72 26.35 -24.31
C GLY A 224 12.29 26.52 -23.77
N ASP A 225 11.31 26.57 -24.64
CA ASP A 225 9.89 26.67 -24.29
C ASP A 225 9.22 25.32 -24.01
N GLU A 226 9.93 24.21 -24.26
CA GLU A 226 9.40 22.86 -24.01
C GLU A 226 9.44 22.54 -22.52
N LYS A 227 8.32 22.08 -22.00
CA LYS A 227 8.18 21.58 -20.63
C LYS A 227 7.61 20.16 -20.68
N LEU A 228 8.40 19.20 -20.21
CA LEU A 228 8.06 17.78 -20.23
C LEU A 228 8.04 17.23 -18.81
N LEU A 229 7.01 16.45 -18.51
CA LEU A 229 6.90 15.69 -17.28
C LEU A 229 7.02 14.20 -17.60
N ILE A 230 7.84 13.49 -16.86
CA ILE A 230 8.15 12.09 -17.11
C ILE A 230 7.57 11.24 -15.98
N TYR A 231 6.69 10.30 -16.33
CA TYR A 231 5.98 9.43 -15.40
C TYR A 231 6.28 7.96 -15.63
N GLU A 232 5.96 7.14 -14.66
CA GLU A 232 5.86 5.70 -14.85
C GLU A 232 4.86 5.38 -15.96
N TYR A 233 5.16 4.37 -16.81
CA TYR A 233 4.23 3.92 -17.84
C TYR A 233 3.19 2.97 -17.25
N LEU A 234 1.93 3.21 -17.57
CA LEU A 234 0.78 2.42 -17.10
C LEU A 234 0.06 1.82 -18.31
N PRO A 235 0.21 0.48 -18.54
CA PRO A 235 -0.18 -0.14 -19.81
C PRO A 235 -1.69 -0.23 -20.01
N ASN A 236 -2.49 -0.26 -18.96
CA ASN A 236 -3.94 -0.40 -19.05
C ASN A 236 -4.68 0.92 -19.27
N LYS A 237 -3.94 2.03 -19.47
CA LYS A 237 -4.48 3.36 -19.74
C LYS A 237 -5.34 3.89 -18.59
N SER A 238 -6.28 4.77 -18.90
CA SER A 238 -7.20 5.38 -17.95
C SER A 238 -8.48 4.55 -17.77
N LEU A 239 -9.13 4.73 -16.64
CA LEU A 239 -10.36 4.03 -16.28
C LEU A 239 -11.51 4.34 -17.26
N ASP A 240 -11.61 5.58 -17.77
CA ASP A 240 -12.59 5.93 -18.80
C ASP A 240 -12.34 5.18 -20.11
N ALA A 241 -11.08 5.05 -20.53
CA ALA A 241 -10.70 4.25 -21.70
C ALA A 241 -11.08 2.77 -21.57
N MET A 242 -11.21 2.25 -20.34
CA MET A 242 -11.69 0.89 -20.08
C MET A 242 -13.22 0.83 -19.98
N LEU A 243 -13.86 1.81 -19.34
CA LEU A 243 -15.30 1.83 -19.09
C LEU A 243 -16.12 2.05 -20.36
N PHE A 244 -15.63 2.87 -21.28
CA PHE A 244 -16.36 3.29 -22.48
C PHE A 244 -15.93 2.55 -23.75
N ASP A 245 -14.89 1.73 -23.71
CA ASP A 245 -14.52 0.84 -24.80
C ASP A 245 -15.38 -0.44 -24.76
N ALA A 246 -16.09 -0.73 -25.85
CA ALA A 246 -16.99 -1.86 -25.96
C ALA A 246 -16.30 -3.22 -25.72
N THR A 247 -15.03 -3.35 -26.12
CA THR A 247 -14.25 -4.58 -26.01
C THR A 247 -13.62 -4.75 -24.61
N ARG A 248 -13.14 -3.65 -24.04
CA ARG A 248 -12.43 -3.64 -22.76
C ARG A 248 -13.35 -3.62 -21.54
N LYS A 249 -14.55 -3.09 -21.69
CA LYS A 249 -15.55 -3.00 -20.62
C LYS A 249 -15.83 -4.33 -19.93
N SER A 250 -15.80 -5.42 -20.70
CA SER A 250 -16.01 -6.80 -20.19
C SER A 250 -14.90 -7.26 -19.24
N MET A 251 -13.69 -6.67 -19.33
CA MET A 251 -12.58 -6.98 -18.43
C MET A 251 -12.76 -6.37 -17.03
N LEU A 252 -13.68 -5.41 -16.88
CA LEU A 252 -14.01 -4.77 -15.61
C LEU A 252 -15.25 -5.44 -14.99
N ASP A 253 -15.06 -6.63 -14.44
CA ASP A 253 -16.08 -7.28 -13.61
C ASP A 253 -16.28 -6.53 -12.27
N TRP A 254 -17.28 -6.92 -11.49
CA TRP A 254 -17.58 -6.24 -10.23
C TRP A 254 -16.44 -6.31 -9.21
N PRO A 255 -15.77 -7.44 -8.98
CA PRO A 255 -14.60 -7.50 -8.10
C PRO A 255 -13.50 -6.50 -8.48
N ILE A 256 -13.14 -6.42 -9.76
CA ILE A 256 -12.12 -5.48 -10.25
C ILE A 256 -12.56 -4.03 -10.03
N ARG A 257 -13.81 -3.69 -10.36
CA ARG A 257 -14.36 -2.33 -10.12
C ARG A 257 -14.31 -1.95 -8.65
N PHE A 258 -14.62 -2.88 -7.77
CA PHE A 258 -14.59 -2.66 -6.34
C PHE A 258 -13.16 -2.43 -5.81
N GLU A 259 -12.18 -3.23 -6.28
CA GLU A 259 -10.77 -3.02 -5.91
C GLU A 259 -10.23 -1.69 -6.48
N ILE A 260 -10.63 -1.29 -7.69
CA ILE A 260 -10.30 0.02 -8.24
C ILE A 260 -10.87 1.12 -7.34
N THR A 261 -12.14 1.05 -6.97
CA THR A 261 -12.78 2.04 -6.07
C THR A 261 -12.04 2.14 -4.73
N LYS A 262 -11.71 1.00 -4.13
CA LYS A 262 -10.93 0.95 -2.88
C LYS A 262 -9.53 1.57 -3.04
N GLY A 263 -8.88 1.32 -4.16
CA GLY A 263 -7.57 1.90 -4.44
C GLY A 263 -7.63 3.42 -4.61
N VAL A 264 -8.62 3.94 -5.33
CA VAL A 264 -8.86 5.39 -5.45
C VAL A 264 -9.13 6.00 -4.09
N ALA A 265 -10.01 5.39 -3.27
CA ALA A 265 -10.31 5.87 -1.93
C ALA A 265 -9.06 5.93 -1.03
N ARG A 266 -8.15 4.92 -1.10
CA ARG A 266 -6.87 4.93 -0.38
C ARG A 266 -5.94 6.05 -0.87
N GLY A 267 -5.89 6.29 -2.18
CA GLY A 267 -5.13 7.40 -2.75
C GLY A 267 -5.64 8.76 -2.26
N LEU A 268 -6.96 8.97 -2.23
CA LEU A 268 -7.59 10.18 -1.71
C LEU A 268 -7.36 10.34 -0.20
N LEU A 269 -7.51 9.29 0.58
CA LEU A 269 -7.23 9.31 2.01
C LEU A 269 -5.79 9.77 2.27
N TYR A 270 -4.84 9.22 1.51
CA TYR A 270 -3.44 9.64 1.60
C TYR A 270 -3.27 11.13 1.29
N LEU A 271 -3.88 11.65 0.22
CA LEU A 271 -3.80 13.08 -0.15
C LEU A 271 -4.41 14.00 0.92
N HIS A 272 -5.55 13.60 1.48
CA HIS A 272 -6.33 14.44 2.38
C HIS A 272 -5.87 14.37 3.84
N GLN A 273 -5.27 13.25 4.29
CA GLN A 273 -4.98 13.00 5.69
C GLN A 273 -3.55 12.51 5.96
N ASP A 274 -3.09 11.49 5.24
CA ASP A 274 -1.88 10.76 5.62
C ASP A 274 -0.60 11.39 5.04
N SER A 275 -0.72 12.20 4.00
CA SER A 275 0.43 12.87 3.40
C SER A 275 0.88 14.06 4.26
N ARG A 276 2.18 14.38 4.16
CA ARG A 276 2.76 15.54 4.87
C ARG A 276 2.11 16.88 4.51
N LEU A 277 1.53 16.97 3.32
CA LEU A 277 0.79 18.12 2.83
C LEU A 277 -0.65 17.70 2.58
N LYS A 278 -1.62 18.38 3.16
CA LYS A 278 -3.03 18.18 2.84
C LYS A 278 -3.29 18.72 1.44
N ILE A 279 -3.65 17.85 0.50
CA ILE A 279 -3.78 18.18 -0.92
C ILE A 279 -5.19 17.84 -1.39
N ILE A 280 -5.83 18.79 -2.06
CA ILE A 280 -7.09 18.60 -2.78
C ILE A 280 -6.75 18.53 -4.26
N HIS A 281 -7.21 17.49 -4.94
CA HIS A 281 -6.85 17.19 -6.33
C HIS A 281 -7.51 18.16 -7.34
N MET A 282 -8.75 18.52 -7.09
CA MET A 282 -9.57 19.49 -7.86
C MET A 282 -9.97 19.04 -9.27
N ASP A 283 -9.51 17.91 -9.79
CA ASP A 283 -9.89 17.37 -11.10
C ASP A 283 -9.98 15.84 -11.07
N LEU A 284 -10.64 15.29 -10.04
CA LEU A 284 -10.82 13.85 -9.93
C LEU A 284 -11.92 13.38 -10.89
N LYS A 285 -11.53 12.56 -11.85
CA LYS A 285 -12.39 11.98 -12.89
C LYS A 285 -11.83 10.67 -13.40
N ALA A 286 -12.64 9.86 -14.09
CA ALA A 286 -12.24 8.55 -14.59
C ALA A 286 -11.02 8.59 -15.53
N SER A 287 -10.87 9.66 -16.33
CA SER A 287 -9.71 9.82 -17.22
C SER A 287 -8.40 10.13 -16.47
N ASN A 288 -8.48 10.58 -15.22
CA ASN A 288 -7.33 10.83 -14.35
C ASN A 288 -7.03 9.66 -13.38
N ILE A 289 -7.75 8.56 -13.52
CA ILE A 289 -7.44 7.28 -12.85
C ILE A 289 -6.79 6.36 -13.87
N LEU A 290 -5.50 6.14 -13.73
CA LEU A 290 -4.74 5.23 -14.61
C LEU A 290 -4.63 3.85 -13.96
N LEU A 291 -4.50 2.81 -14.79
CA LEU A 291 -4.45 1.42 -14.34
C LEU A 291 -3.09 0.82 -14.69
N ASP A 292 -2.42 0.25 -13.69
CA ASP A 292 -1.15 -0.47 -13.89
C ASP A 292 -1.38 -1.87 -14.50
N ALA A 293 -0.32 -2.64 -14.66
CA ALA A 293 -0.38 -3.96 -15.28
C ALA A 293 -1.29 -4.93 -14.51
N GLU A 294 -1.41 -4.76 -13.20
CA GLU A 294 -2.24 -5.55 -12.30
C GLU A 294 -3.65 -4.98 -12.11
N MET A 295 -4.06 -4.01 -12.95
CA MET A 295 -5.34 -3.30 -12.84
C MET A 295 -5.50 -2.48 -11.56
N SER A 296 -4.40 -2.19 -10.84
CA SER A 296 -4.44 -1.34 -9.66
C SER A 296 -4.55 0.13 -10.07
N PRO A 297 -5.43 0.92 -9.44
CA PRO A 297 -5.64 2.31 -9.80
C PRO A 297 -4.57 3.22 -9.25
N LYS A 298 -4.21 4.22 -10.05
CA LYS A 298 -3.30 5.30 -9.68
C LYS A 298 -3.90 6.64 -10.10
N ILE A 299 -4.09 7.54 -9.13
CA ILE A 299 -4.55 8.91 -9.37
C ILE A 299 -3.43 9.69 -10.07
N SER A 300 -3.76 10.40 -11.12
CA SER A 300 -2.84 11.16 -11.98
C SER A 300 -3.31 12.59 -12.18
N ASP A 301 -2.46 13.42 -12.81
CA ASP A 301 -2.77 14.80 -13.23
C ASP A 301 -3.03 15.78 -12.07
N PHE A 302 -1.96 16.13 -11.36
CA PHE A 302 -2.00 17.07 -10.23
C PHE A 302 -1.84 18.56 -10.65
N GLY A 303 -1.99 18.86 -11.93
CA GLY A 303 -1.81 20.23 -12.45
C GLY A 303 -2.73 21.26 -11.79
N MET A 304 -3.94 20.87 -11.42
CA MET A 304 -4.92 21.72 -10.74
C MET A 304 -4.95 21.57 -9.22
N ALA A 305 -4.17 20.63 -8.67
CA ALA A 305 -4.20 20.32 -7.25
C ALA A 305 -3.75 21.51 -6.38
N ARG A 306 -4.29 21.58 -5.18
CA ARG A 306 -3.99 22.65 -4.22
C ARG A 306 -3.54 22.11 -2.88
N ILE A 307 -2.53 22.77 -2.31
CA ILE A 307 -2.14 22.53 -0.92
C ILE A 307 -3.15 23.25 -0.03
N PHE A 308 -3.73 22.51 0.90
CA PHE A 308 -4.72 22.99 1.84
C PHE A 308 -4.10 23.18 3.21
N GLY A 309 -4.42 24.28 3.88
CA GLY A 309 -3.90 24.58 5.22
C GLY A 309 -4.33 23.53 6.25
N SER A 310 -3.42 23.09 7.09
CA SER A 310 -3.68 22.02 8.09
C SER A 310 -4.83 22.34 9.05
N ASN A 311 -5.08 23.61 9.33
CA ASN A 311 -6.10 24.08 10.27
C ASN A 311 -7.40 24.57 9.59
N GLN A 312 -7.47 24.48 8.27
CA GLN A 312 -8.65 24.96 7.52
C GLN A 312 -9.60 23.81 7.23
N GLN A 313 -10.91 24.05 7.33
CA GLN A 313 -11.96 23.11 6.94
C GLN A 313 -12.45 23.38 5.52
N GLN A 314 -12.41 24.64 5.07
CA GLN A 314 -12.74 25.07 3.72
C GLN A 314 -11.92 26.31 3.34
N GLU A 315 -11.76 26.54 2.06
CA GLU A 315 -11.06 27.69 1.49
C GLU A 315 -11.86 28.26 0.30
N ASN A 316 -11.61 29.53 -0.04
CA ASN A 316 -12.28 30.20 -1.16
C ASN A 316 -11.27 30.54 -2.25
N THR A 317 -11.70 30.45 -3.50
CA THR A 317 -10.93 30.90 -4.67
C THR A 317 -11.75 31.74 -5.59
N ASN A 318 -11.14 32.81 -6.11
CA ASN A 318 -11.74 33.62 -7.17
C ASN A 318 -11.53 33.01 -8.56
N ARG A 319 -10.68 31.99 -8.67
CA ARG A 319 -10.42 31.29 -9.93
C ARG A 319 -10.88 29.85 -9.82
N VAL A 320 -12.07 29.59 -10.34
CA VAL A 320 -12.63 28.25 -10.46
C VAL A 320 -12.00 27.57 -11.68
N VAL A 321 -11.35 26.44 -11.48
CA VAL A 321 -10.71 25.61 -12.52
C VAL A 321 -11.06 24.13 -12.25
N GLY A 322 -11.27 23.35 -13.30
CA GLY A 322 -11.63 21.95 -13.20
C GLY A 322 -12.35 21.47 -14.45
N THR A 323 -12.80 20.23 -14.44
CA THR A 323 -13.59 19.65 -15.52
C THR A 323 -15.08 19.85 -15.26
N TYR A 324 -15.74 20.58 -16.12
CA TYR A 324 -17.20 20.80 -16.01
C TYR A 324 -17.96 19.46 -15.98
N GLY A 325 -18.90 19.33 -15.07
CA GLY A 325 -19.63 18.09 -14.81
C GLY A 325 -19.02 17.20 -13.69
N TYR A 326 -17.78 17.48 -13.26
CA TYR A 326 -17.12 16.84 -12.12
C TYR A 326 -16.90 17.78 -10.92
N MET A 327 -17.09 19.08 -11.15
CA MET A 327 -16.93 20.07 -10.08
C MET A 327 -18.19 20.12 -9.20
N PRO A 328 -18.06 20.15 -7.85
CA PRO A 328 -19.21 20.28 -6.98
C PRO A 328 -19.84 21.68 -7.06
N PRO A 329 -21.16 21.80 -6.83
CA PRO A 329 -21.90 23.08 -7.00
C PRO A 329 -21.34 24.21 -6.16
N GLU A 330 -20.96 23.98 -4.92
CA GLU A 330 -20.42 25.02 -4.02
C GLU A 330 -19.09 25.59 -4.54
N TYR A 331 -18.30 24.77 -5.22
CA TYR A 331 -17.06 25.22 -5.83
C TYR A 331 -17.33 26.05 -7.10
N VAL A 332 -18.22 25.54 -7.99
CA VAL A 332 -18.57 26.25 -9.24
C VAL A 332 -19.22 27.60 -8.97
N LEU A 333 -20.16 27.65 -8.02
CA LEU A 333 -20.98 28.84 -7.78
C LEU A 333 -20.33 29.87 -6.87
N LYS A 334 -19.54 29.41 -5.89
CA LYS A 334 -19.02 30.28 -4.81
C LYS A 334 -17.48 30.21 -4.68
N GLY A 335 -16.81 29.38 -5.45
CA GLY A 335 -15.37 29.16 -5.30
C GLY A 335 -14.96 28.48 -3.99
N VAL A 336 -15.91 27.92 -3.25
CA VAL A 336 -15.68 27.25 -1.97
C VAL A 336 -15.24 25.82 -2.22
N PHE A 337 -14.08 25.43 -1.68
CA PHE A 337 -13.57 24.07 -1.81
C PHE A 337 -13.04 23.51 -0.49
N SER A 338 -13.07 22.20 -0.38
CA SER A 338 -12.61 21.44 0.76
C SER A 338 -12.21 20.03 0.30
N VAL A 339 -11.83 19.15 1.22
CA VAL A 339 -11.62 17.71 0.91
C VAL A 339 -12.86 17.04 0.29
N LYS A 340 -14.05 17.55 0.58
CA LYS A 340 -15.30 17.05 -0.02
C LYS A 340 -15.44 17.36 -1.51
N SER A 341 -14.65 18.30 -2.02
CA SER A 341 -14.67 18.66 -3.43
C SER A 341 -14.04 17.60 -4.35
N ASP A 342 -13.30 16.66 -3.79
CA ASP A 342 -12.71 15.51 -4.51
C ASP A 342 -13.53 14.22 -4.38
N VAL A 343 -14.73 14.25 -3.78
CA VAL A 343 -15.51 13.02 -3.46
C VAL A 343 -16.86 13.01 -4.18
#